data_1e700d4ff1b4b0c3a554691d006223bb
#
_entry.id   1e700d4ff1b4b0c3a554691d006223bb
#
_cell.length_a   1.000
_cell.length_b   1.000
_cell.length_c   1.000
_cell.angle_alpha   90.00
_cell.angle_beta   90.00
_cell.angle_gamma   90.00
#
_symmetry.space_group_name_H-M   'P 1'
#
loop_
_entity.id
_entity.type
_entity.pdbx_description
1 polymer ?
#
loop_
_entity_poly.entity_id
_entity_poly.type
_entity_poly.pdbx_seq_one_letter_code
_entity_poly.pdbx_strand_id
1 'polypeptide(L)'
;MATTGKQVIRCAWASGDNQLTCSYHDQEWGVPVHDDRTFFEFLILEGAQAGLSWNTILNKRENYRAAFNNFEVEQIARYDRKKIQKLLSDERIVRNKLKIASAVENAKQFQRVQEEFGSFDKYIWQFVGGKPKVNAWKEMRKVPARTEESDAMSKDLKKRGFNFVGSTICYAFMQATGLVNDHLVTCFRYKALRGK
;
A
#
# COMPACT_ATOMS: atom_id res chain seq x y z
N MET A 1 36.59 -19.36 -10.57
CA MET A 1 35.71 -18.93 -11.67
C MET A 1 34.63 -18.06 -11.06
N ALA A 2 34.68 -16.75 -11.28
CA ALA A 2 33.68 -15.83 -10.78
C ALA A 2 32.38 -16.04 -11.57
N THR A 3 31.33 -16.49 -10.93
CA THR A 3 29.99 -16.54 -11.50
C THR A 3 29.55 -15.09 -11.75
N THR A 4 29.56 -14.66 -12.99
CA THR A 4 28.95 -13.40 -13.42
C THR A 4 27.46 -13.47 -13.15
N GLY A 5 27.06 -13.06 -11.95
CA GLY A 5 25.65 -12.90 -11.60
C GLY A 5 25.04 -11.89 -12.60
N LYS A 6 24.03 -12.31 -13.37
CA LYS A 6 23.28 -11.42 -14.25
C LYS A 6 22.79 -10.24 -13.41
N GLN A 7 23.28 -9.04 -13.73
CA GLN A 7 22.83 -7.83 -13.08
C GLN A 7 21.30 -7.68 -13.28
N VAL A 8 20.55 -7.72 -12.20
CA VAL A 8 19.08 -7.63 -12.22
C VAL A 8 18.70 -6.18 -12.45
N ILE A 9 17.95 -5.91 -13.52
CA ILE A 9 17.47 -4.55 -13.84
C ILE A 9 16.16 -4.31 -13.05
N ARG A 10 16.20 -3.32 -12.15
CA ARG A 10 15.05 -2.85 -11.34
C ARG A 10 14.53 -1.52 -11.84
N CYS A 11 13.35 -1.12 -11.37
CA CYS A 11 12.89 0.26 -11.46
C CYS A 11 13.88 1.20 -10.76
N ALA A 12 14.10 2.40 -11.29
CA ALA A 12 15.15 3.31 -10.82
C ALA A 12 15.10 3.62 -9.32
N TRP A 13 13.90 3.71 -8.73
CA TRP A 13 13.71 3.96 -7.30
C TRP A 13 14.18 2.82 -6.38
N ALA A 14 14.38 1.62 -6.94
CA ALA A 14 14.84 0.43 -6.21
C ALA A 14 16.21 -0.08 -6.72
N SER A 15 16.96 0.73 -7.44
CA SER A 15 18.27 0.36 -8.01
C SER A 15 19.47 0.74 -7.14
N GLY A 16 19.24 1.35 -5.97
CA GLY A 16 20.31 1.75 -5.03
C GLY A 16 20.71 0.65 -4.05
N ASP A 17 21.57 1.00 -3.07
CA ASP A 17 22.12 0.06 -2.08
C ASP A 17 21.18 -0.25 -0.90
N ASN A 18 20.00 0.36 -0.86
CA ASN A 18 19.04 0.10 0.20
C ASN A 18 18.36 -1.28 0.01
N GLN A 19 18.89 -2.27 0.71
CA GLN A 19 18.40 -3.65 0.63
C GLN A 19 16.91 -3.79 0.97
N LEU A 20 16.38 -3.00 1.91
CA LEU A 20 14.98 -3.04 2.28
C LEU A 20 14.07 -2.57 1.13
N THR A 21 14.47 -1.49 0.45
CA THR A 21 13.78 -0.98 -0.74
C THR A 21 13.85 -1.97 -1.90
N CYS A 22 15.04 -2.56 -2.12
CA CYS A 22 15.21 -3.58 -3.16
C CYS A 22 14.35 -4.82 -2.87
N SER A 23 14.33 -5.30 -1.63
CA SER A 23 13.53 -6.45 -1.22
C SER A 23 12.04 -6.18 -1.40
N TYR A 24 11.55 -5.03 -0.96
CA TYR A 24 10.17 -4.61 -1.16
C TYR A 24 9.77 -4.57 -2.64
N HIS A 25 10.61 -3.95 -3.49
CA HIS A 25 10.40 -3.92 -4.93
C HIS A 25 10.37 -5.32 -5.55
N ASP A 26 11.29 -6.19 -5.15
CA ASP A 26 11.49 -7.50 -5.77
C ASP A 26 10.42 -8.52 -5.33
N GLN A 27 9.87 -8.37 -4.14
CA GLN A 27 9.03 -9.41 -3.52
C GLN A 27 7.57 -9.00 -3.33
N GLU A 28 7.29 -7.69 -3.13
CA GLU A 28 5.97 -7.22 -2.74
C GLU A 28 5.34 -6.25 -3.75
N TRP A 29 6.05 -5.18 -4.14
CA TRP A 29 5.48 -4.12 -4.98
C TRP A 29 4.98 -4.65 -6.32
N GLY A 30 3.71 -4.41 -6.62
CA GLY A 30 3.05 -4.87 -7.84
C GLY A 30 2.63 -6.34 -7.83
N VAL A 31 2.85 -7.06 -6.73
CA VAL A 31 2.34 -8.43 -6.56
C VAL A 31 0.86 -8.38 -6.18
N PRO A 32 -0.03 -9.09 -6.91
CA PRO A 32 -1.45 -9.11 -6.56
C PRO A 32 -1.69 -9.62 -5.14
N VAL A 33 -2.36 -8.80 -4.34
CA VAL A 33 -2.77 -9.11 -2.97
C VAL A 33 -4.23 -9.57 -2.97
N HIS A 34 -4.53 -10.63 -2.19
CA HIS A 34 -5.89 -11.16 -1.97
C HIS A 34 -6.15 -11.46 -0.48
N ASP A 35 -5.40 -10.81 0.41
CA ASP A 35 -5.54 -10.92 1.86
C ASP A 35 -5.98 -9.57 2.46
N ASP A 36 -7.14 -9.56 3.11
CA ASP A 36 -7.77 -8.36 3.66
C ASP A 36 -6.87 -7.64 4.67
N ARG A 37 -6.13 -8.37 5.51
CA ARG A 37 -5.21 -7.77 6.48
C ARG A 37 -4.05 -7.06 5.78
N THR A 38 -3.50 -7.65 4.74
CA THR A 38 -2.45 -7.02 3.93
C THR A 38 -2.97 -5.77 3.22
N PHE A 39 -4.19 -5.79 2.69
CA PHE A 39 -4.82 -4.58 2.15
C PHE A 39 -4.96 -3.49 3.21
N PHE A 40 -5.40 -3.84 4.42
CA PHE A 40 -5.53 -2.86 5.49
C PHE A 40 -4.16 -2.32 5.93
N GLU A 41 -3.13 -3.17 6.03
CA GLU A 41 -1.75 -2.73 6.29
C GLU A 41 -1.32 -1.66 5.26
N PHE A 42 -1.42 -1.94 3.97
CA PHE A 42 -1.04 -0.99 2.93
C PHE A 42 -1.89 0.28 2.96
N LEU A 43 -3.19 0.17 3.18
CA LEU A 43 -4.07 1.34 3.29
C LEU A 43 -3.59 2.32 4.40
N ILE A 44 -3.19 1.78 5.54
CA ILE A 44 -2.69 2.58 6.66
C ILE A 44 -1.28 3.12 6.38
N LEU A 45 -0.39 2.32 5.81
CA LEU A 45 0.98 2.72 5.52
C LEU A 45 1.06 3.79 4.43
N GLU A 46 0.27 3.67 3.36
CA GLU A 46 0.18 4.68 2.29
C GLU A 46 -0.44 5.99 2.81
N GLY A 47 -1.46 5.90 3.67
CA GLY A 47 -1.99 7.07 4.37
C GLY A 47 -0.95 7.71 5.30
N ALA A 48 -0.14 6.90 5.99
CA ALA A 48 0.94 7.38 6.84
C ALA A 48 2.07 8.03 6.05
N GLN A 49 2.29 7.64 4.80
CA GLN A 49 3.29 8.24 3.91
C GLN A 49 2.98 9.69 3.53
N ALA A 50 1.74 10.14 3.54
CA ALA A 50 1.36 11.49 3.13
C ALA A 50 2.31 12.56 3.70
N GLY A 51 3.05 13.25 2.82
CA GLY A 51 4.08 14.25 3.18
C GLY A 51 5.43 13.67 3.64
N LEU A 52 5.65 12.36 3.49
CA LEU A 52 6.90 11.66 3.84
C LEU A 52 7.40 10.82 2.65
N SER A 53 8.62 10.29 2.74
CA SER A 53 9.13 9.32 1.76
C SER A 53 8.64 7.91 2.09
N TRP A 54 8.48 7.08 1.05
CA TRP A 54 8.17 5.65 1.25
C TRP A 54 9.25 4.94 2.07
N ASN A 55 10.52 5.25 1.85
CA ASN A 55 11.62 4.69 2.66
C ASN A 55 11.46 4.97 4.15
N THR A 56 10.93 6.14 4.53
CA THR A 56 10.64 6.46 5.93
C THR A 56 9.58 5.51 6.50
N ILE A 57 8.54 5.21 5.74
CA ILE A 57 7.46 4.30 6.15
C ILE A 57 7.96 2.86 6.17
N LEU A 58 8.66 2.44 5.13
CA LEU A 58 9.20 1.08 5.02
C LEU A 58 10.15 0.73 6.18
N ASN A 59 11.03 1.67 6.57
CA ASN A 59 11.91 1.51 7.73
C ASN A 59 11.13 1.42 9.07
N LYS A 60 9.91 1.94 9.13
CA LYS A 60 9.06 1.91 10.33
C LYS A 60 8.01 0.79 10.30
N ARG A 61 7.91 0.03 9.21
CA ARG A 61 6.83 -0.94 8.94
C ARG A 61 6.68 -1.97 10.06
N GLU A 62 7.77 -2.58 10.51
CA GLU A 62 7.74 -3.55 11.62
C GLU A 62 7.28 -2.92 12.93
N ASN A 63 7.66 -1.66 13.17
CA ASN A 63 7.18 -0.92 14.33
C ASN A 63 5.68 -0.61 14.23
N TYR A 64 5.18 -0.33 13.02
CA TYR A 64 3.74 -0.19 12.78
C TYR A 64 3.00 -1.50 13.05
N ARG A 65 3.52 -2.64 12.57
CA ARG A 65 2.95 -3.97 12.87
C ARG A 65 2.85 -4.21 14.36
N ALA A 66 3.92 -3.97 15.10
CA ALA A 66 3.94 -4.12 16.56
C ALA A 66 2.98 -3.14 17.26
N ALA A 67 2.93 -1.88 16.83
CA ALA A 67 2.11 -0.84 17.45
C ALA A 67 0.60 -1.00 17.17
N PHE A 68 0.24 -1.48 15.96
CA PHE A 68 -1.12 -1.63 15.45
C PHE A 68 -1.61 -3.07 15.44
N ASN A 69 -1.14 -3.91 16.38
CA ASN A 69 -1.63 -5.30 16.56
C ASN A 69 -1.62 -6.11 15.25
N ASN A 70 -0.50 -6.06 14.49
CA ASN A 70 -0.33 -6.69 13.18
C ASN A 70 -1.45 -6.36 12.17
N PHE A 71 -1.99 -5.17 12.27
CA PHE A 71 -3.07 -4.67 11.42
C PHE A 71 -4.36 -5.52 11.49
N GLU A 72 -4.62 -6.15 12.65
CA GLU A 72 -5.89 -6.82 12.91
C GLU A 72 -7.03 -5.78 12.99
N VAL A 73 -7.86 -5.76 11.96
CA VAL A 73 -8.87 -4.71 11.73
C VAL A 73 -9.83 -4.58 12.91
N GLU A 74 -10.34 -5.72 13.43
CA GLU A 74 -11.28 -5.73 14.56
C GLU A 74 -10.68 -5.13 15.84
N GLN A 75 -9.39 -5.39 16.08
CA GLN A 75 -8.71 -4.84 17.25
C GLN A 75 -8.53 -3.33 17.12
N ILE A 76 -8.12 -2.86 15.93
CA ILE A 76 -7.87 -1.44 15.67
C ILE A 76 -9.17 -0.64 15.71
N ALA A 77 -10.27 -1.17 15.18
CA ALA A 77 -11.59 -0.53 15.22
C ALA A 77 -12.07 -0.26 16.65
N ARG A 78 -11.57 -1.02 17.64
CA ARG A 78 -11.91 -0.91 19.07
C ARG A 78 -10.90 -0.12 19.91
N TYR A 79 -9.91 0.53 19.29
CA TYR A 79 -8.93 1.30 20.05
C TYR A 79 -9.59 2.43 20.84
N ASP A 80 -9.34 2.42 22.14
CA ASP A 80 -9.79 3.43 23.07
C ASP A 80 -8.85 4.64 23.13
N ARG A 81 -9.24 5.63 23.90
CA ARG A 81 -8.47 6.85 24.11
C ARG A 81 -7.07 6.55 24.69
N LYS A 82 -6.94 5.55 25.57
CA LYS A 82 -5.67 5.16 26.20
C LYS A 82 -4.70 4.56 25.17
N LYS A 83 -5.20 3.67 24.29
CA LYS A 83 -4.38 3.09 23.20
C LYS A 83 -3.94 4.17 22.21
N ILE A 84 -4.84 5.10 21.83
CA ILE A 84 -4.49 6.21 20.94
C ILE A 84 -3.40 7.10 21.55
N GLN A 85 -3.47 7.43 22.84
CA GLN A 85 -2.43 8.19 23.52
C GLN A 85 -1.09 7.44 23.53
N LYS A 86 -1.10 6.13 23.75
CA LYS A 86 0.12 5.30 23.66
C LYS A 86 0.74 5.37 22.25
N LEU A 87 -0.05 5.31 21.20
CA LEU A 87 0.43 5.45 19.81
C LEU A 87 1.03 6.84 19.55
N LEU A 88 0.42 7.90 20.09
CA LEU A 88 0.92 9.28 19.95
C LEU A 88 2.26 9.51 20.66
N SER A 89 2.59 8.72 21.67
CA SER A 89 3.87 8.76 22.36
C SER A 89 4.93 7.80 21.80
N ASP A 90 4.58 6.92 20.87
CA ASP A 90 5.50 5.94 20.29
C ASP A 90 6.36 6.55 19.18
N GLU A 91 7.63 6.81 19.47
CA GLU A 91 8.60 7.41 18.52
C GLU A 91 8.97 6.49 17.35
N ARG A 92 8.67 5.23 17.46
CA ARG A 92 8.99 4.25 16.44
C ARG A 92 8.09 4.37 15.20
N ILE A 93 6.89 4.99 15.36
CA ILE A 93 5.94 5.25 14.28
C ILE A 93 5.85 6.77 13.97
N VAL A 94 5.09 7.14 12.96
CA VAL A 94 4.79 8.56 12.65
C VAL A 94 3.75 9.08 13.64
N ARG A 95 4.19 9.95 14.57
CA ARG A 95 3.35 10.52 15.64
C ARG A 95 2.46 11.66 15.13
N ASN A 96 1.54 11.36 14.23
CA ASN A 96 0.58 12.32 13.71
C ASN A 96 -0.83 11.97 14.20
N LYS A 97 -1.45 12.88 14.94
CA LYS A 97 -2.78 12.69 15.55
C LYS A 97 -3.85 12.31 14.52
N LEU A 98 -3.85 12.99 13.37
CA LEU A 98 -4.85 12.74 12.32
C LEU A 98 -4.64 11.37 11.66
N LYS A 99 -3.39 10.98 11.39
CA LYS A 99 -3.07 9.68 10.80
C LYS A 99 -3.40 8.52 11.75
N ILE A 100 -3.14 8.68 13.05
CA ILE A 100 -3.49 7.66 14.06
C ILE A 100 -5.01 7.55 14.22
N ALA A 101 -5.71 8.68 14.30
CA ALA A 101 -7.17 8.68 14.39
C ALA A 101 -7.82 8.09 13.13
N SER A 102 -7.28 8.40 11.95
CA SER A 102 -7.78 7.85 10.68
C SER A 102 -7.62 6.34 10.59
N ALA A 103 -6.57 5.75 11.19
CA ALA A 103 -6.41 4.30 11.19
C ALA A 103 -7.57 3.59 11.92
N VAL A 104 -8.04 4.15 13.02
CA VAL A 104 -9.19 3.63 13.77
C VAL A 104 -10.49 3.78 12.97
N GLU A 105 -10.70 4.94 12.37
CA GLU A 105 -11.90 5.17 11.56
C GLU A 105 -11.89 4.30 10.29
N ASN A 106 -10.76 4.21 9.61
CA ASN A 106 -10.62 3.34 8.44
C ASN A 106 -10.86 1.86 8.79
N ALA A 107 -10.46 1.40 9.98
CA ALA A 107 -10.75 0.04 10.43
C ALA A 107 -12.26 -0.23 10.54
N LYS A 108 -13.02 0.72 11.07
CA LYS A 108 -14.50 0.60 11.16
C LYS A 108 -15.14 0.59 9.77
N GLN A 109 -14.67 1.46 8.86
CA GLN A 109 -15.21 1.48 7.50
C GLN A 109 -14.80 0.22 6.73
N PHE A 110 -13.60 -0.32 6.98
CA PHE A 110 -13.13 -1.56 6.39
C PHE A 110 -14.04 -2.75 6.76
N GLN A 111 -14.44 -2.86 8.04
CA GLN A 111 -15.39 -3.88 8.48
C GLN A 111 -16.75 -3.75 7.77
N ARG A 112 -17.27 -2.53 7.61
CA ARG A 112 -18.52 -2.30 6.87
C ARG A 112 -18.42 -2.74 5.41
N VAL A 113 -17.27 -2.51 4.77
CA VAL A 113 -17.01 -2.99 3.41
C VAL A 113 -16.97 -4.52 3.39
N GLN A 114 -16.33 -5.17 4.37
CA GLN A 114 -16.31 -6.63 4.48
C GLN A 114 -17.72 -7.20 4.66
N GLU A 115 -18.55 -6.57 5.48
CA GLU A 115 -19.96 -6.95 5.68
C GLU A 115 -20.79 -6.81 4.40
N GLU A 116 -20.60 -5.72 3.63
CA GLU A 116 -21.36 -5.43 2.41
C GLU A 116 -20.96 -6.32 1.23
N PHE A 117 -19.65 -6.56 1.04
CA PHE A 117 -19.09 -7.24 -0.14
C PHE A 117 -18.63 -8.67 0.15
N GLY A 118 -18.61 -9.10 1.43
CA GLY A 118 -18.09 -10.38 1.89
C GLY A 118 -16.58 -10.40 2.13
N SER A 119 -15.81 -9.45 1.55
CA SER A 119 -14.39 -9.18 1.85
C SER A 119 -13.98 -7.83 1.27
N PHE A 120 -12.90 -7.25 1.78
CA PHE A 120 -12.30 -6.07 1.16
C PHE A 120 -11.66 -6.40 -0.19
N ASP A 121 -11.12 -7.60 -0.34
CA ASP A 121 -10.60 -8.13 -1.61
C ASP A 121 -11.64 -8.02 -2.73
N LYS A 122 -12.84 -8.57 -2.54
CA LYS A 122 -13.92 -8.49 -3.54
C LYS A 122 -14.31 -7.05 -3.87
N TYR A 123 -14.29 -6.16 -2.91
CA TYR A 123 -14.60 -4.76 -3.11
C TYR A 123 -13.51 -4.04 -3.90
N ILE A 124 -12.23 -4.19 -3.51
CA ILE A 124 -11.16 -3.36 -4.05
C ILE A 124 -10.79 -3.73 -5.49
N TRP A 125 -10.86 -5.00 -5.85
CA TRP A 125 -10.57 -5.48 -7.19
C TRP A 125 -11.57 -5.03 -8.25
N GLN A 126 -12.77 -4.59 -7.87
CA GLN A 126 -13.77 -4.06 -8.82
C GLN A 126 -13.26 -2.83 -9.57
N PHE A 127 -12.42 -2.01 -8.96
CA PHE A 127 -11.88 -0.79 -9.58
C PHE A 127 -10.96 -1.05 -10.78
N VAL A 128 -10.50 -2.28 -10.94
CA VAL A 128 -9.65 -2.71 -12.07
C VAL A 128 -10.24 -3.88 -12.85
N GLY A 129 -11.54 -4.16 -12.67
CA GLY A 129 -12.24 -5.23 -13.38
C GLY A 129 -11.84 -6.64 -12.96
N GLY A 130 -11.43 -6.83 -11.70
CA GLY A 130 -11.14 -8.13 -11.08
C GLY A 130 -9.80 -8.75 -11.48
N LYS A 131 -8.92 -8.02 -12.15
CA LYS A 131 -7.58 -8.49 -12.54
C LYS A 131 -6.58 -7.34 -12.61
N PRO A 132 -5.27 -7.61 -12.45
CA PRO A 132 -4.25 -6.57 -12.54
C PRO A 132 -4.28 -5.79 -13.85
N LYS A 133 -4.28 -4.47 -13.77
CA LYS A 133 -4.07 -3.61 -14.92
C LYS A 133 -2.57 -3.53 -15.22
N VAL A 134 -2.13 -4.06 -16.34
CA VAL A 134 -0.72 -4.06 -16.75
C VAL A 134 -0.43 -2.83 -17.60
N ASN A 135 0.33 -1.89 -17.08
CA ASN A 135 0.82 -0.73 -17.82
C ASN A 135 2.17 -1.06 -18.50
N ALA A 136 2.58 -0.27 -19.50
CA ALA A 136 3.80 -0.52 -20.28
C ALA A 136 4.75 0.70 -20.25
N TRP A 137 5.04 1.17 -19.04
CA TRP A 137 5.88 2.35 -18.83
C TRP A 137 7.33 2.07 -19.22
N LYS A 138 7.89 2.93 -20.06
CA LYS A 138 9.32 2.87 -20.46
C LYS A 138 10.20 3.72 -19.54
N GLU A 139 9.63 4.73 -18.89
CA GLU A 139 10.33 5.70 -18.07
C GLU A 139 9.50 6.07 -16.83
N MET A 140 10.14 6.19 -15.65
CA MET A 140 9.45 6.55 -14.40
C MET A 140 8.71 7.88 -14.47
N ARG A 141 9.24 8.87 -15.18
CA ARG A 141 8.59 10.18 -15.35
C ARG A 141 7.26 10.15 -16.12
N LYS A 142 6.97 9.02 -16.76
CA LYS A 142 5.70 8.79 -17.48
C LYS A 142 4.65 8.10 -16.63
N VAL A 143 5.03 7.53 -15.49
CA VAL A 143 4.09 6.97 -14.53
C VAL A 143 3.28 8.13 -13.94
N PRO A 144 1.94 8.12 -14.06
CA PRO A 144 1.11 9.23 -13.57
C PRO A 144 1.04 9.22 -12.04
N ALA A 145 0.73 10.35 -11.45
CA ALA A 145 0.48 10.44 -10.01
C ALA A 145 -0.91 9.89 -9.61
N ARG A 146 -1.82 9.74 -10.58
CA ARG A 146 -3.19 9.22 -10.41
C ARG A 146 -3.76 8.79 -11.76
N THR A 147 -4.80 7.97 -11.75
CA THR A 147 -5.54 7.50 -12.92
C THR A 147 -7.05 7.60 -12.66
N GLU A 148 -7.86 7.35 -13.69
CA GLU A 148 -9.32 7.30 -13.55
C GLU A 148 -9.77 6.26 -12.52
N GLU A 149 -9.12 5.10 -12.47
CA GLU A 149 -9.42 4.06 -11.50
C GLU A 149 -9.09 4.52 -10.06
N SER A 150 -7.95 5.18 -9.86
CA SER A 150 -7.59 5.71 -8.55
C SER A 150 -8.48 6.88 -8.12
N ASP A 151 -8.97 7.69 -9.07
CA ASP A 151 -9.95 8.75 -8.83
C ASP A 151 -11.31 8.15 -8.41
N ALA A 152 -11.77 7.11 -9.10
CA ALA A 152 -12.99 6.37 -8.75
C ALA A 152 -12.89 5.71 -7.37
N MET A 153 -11.79 5.01 -7.10
CA MET A 153 -11.49 4.40 -5.80
C MET A 153 -11.47 5.44 -4.68
N SER A 154 -10.75 6.54 -4.87
CA SER A 154 -10.69 7.64 -3.91
C SER A 154 -12.08 8.23 -3.61
N LYS A 155 -12.89 8.43 -4.64
CA LYS A 155 -14.24 8.97 -4.50
C LYS A 155 -15.14 8.05 -3.71
N ASP A 156 -15.13 6.75 -3.97
CA ASP A 156 -15.96 5.77 -3.28
C ASP A 156 -15.50 5.55 -1.84
N LEU A 157 -14.19 5.39 -1.60
CA LEU A 157 -13.64 5.26 -0.26
C LEU A 157 -13.98 6.47 0.62
N LYS A 158 -13.86 7.70 0.09
CA LYS A 158 -14.26 8.93 0.80
C LYS A 158 -15.75 8.94 1.13
N LYS A 159 -16.60 8.55 0.18
CA LYS A 159 -18.05 8.46 0.39
C LYS A 159 -18.39 7.47 1.51
N ARG A 160 -17.61 6.40 1.66
CA ARG A 160 -17.73 5.41 2.74
C ARG A 160 -17.14 5.86 4.08
N GLY A 161 -16.49 7.03 4.12
CA GLY A 161 -15.94 7.62 5.35
C GLY A 161 -14.47 7.28 5.62
N PHE A 162 -13.75 6.68 4.66
CA PHE A 162 -12.31 6.50 4.78
C PHE A 162 -11.58 7.83 4.72
N ASN A 163 -10.47 7.91 5.45
CA ASN A 163 -9.60 9.07 5.54
C ASN A 163 -8.22 8.75 4.95
N PHE A 164 -7.48 9.77 4.51
CA PHE A 164 -6.18 9.63 3.84
C PHE A 164 -6.23 8.71 2.61
N VAL A 165 -7.31 8.82 1.84
CA VAL A 165 -7.56 8.06 0.61
C VAL A 165 -7.71 9.00 -0.59
N GLY A 166 -6.83 10.01 -0.72
CA GLY A 166 -6.75 10.86 -1.91
C GLY A 166 -6.33 10.04 -3.14
N SER A 167 -6.66 10.51 -4.36
CA SER A 167 -6.39 9.79 -5.60
C SER A 167 -4.93 9.36 -5.77
N THR A 168 -3.97 10.20 -5.38
CA THR A 168 -2.54 9.87 -5.42
C THR A 168 -2.19 8.75 -4.42
N ILE A 169 -2.77 8.80 -3.21
CA ILE A 169 -2.58 7.74 -2.19
C ILE A 169 -3.23 6.44 -2.67
N CYS A 170 -4.43 6.51 -3.25
CA CYS A 170 -5.10 5.34 -3.84
C CYS A 170 -4.26 4.75 -4.98
N TYR A 171 -3.63 5.58 -5.83
CA TYR A 171 -2.79 5.05 -6.89
C TYR A 171 -1.53 4.36 -6.34
N ALA A 172 -0.86 4.93 -5.34
CA ALA A 172 0.25 4.28 -4.65
C ALA A 172 -0.17 2.95 -4.00
N PHE A 173 -1.34 2.93 -3.36
CA PHE A 173 -1.94 1.71 -2.84
C PHE A 173 -2.19 0.66 -3.94
N MET A 174 -2.73 1.06 -5.12
CA MET A 174 -2.93 0.15 -6.25
C MET A 174 -1.62 -0.44 -6.76
N GLN A 175 -0.56 0.37 -6.81
CA GLN A 175 0.79 -0.08 -7.18
C GLN A 175 1.35 -1.05 -6.13
N ALA A 176 1.27 -0.72 -4.86
CA ALA A 176 1.79 -1.54 -3.76
C ALA A 176 1.12 -2.92 -3.68
N THR A 177 -0.20 -2.96 -3.92
CA THR A 177 -1.02 -4.18 -3.79
C THR A 177 -1.25 -4.94 -5.10
N GLY A 178 -0.60 -4.52 -6.18
CA GLY A 178 -0.65 -5.22 -7.46
C GLY A 178 -1.96 -5.11 -8.23
N LEU A 179 -2.87 -4.18 -7.84
CA LEU A 179 -4.01 -3.84 -8.68
C LEU A 179 -3.55 -3.27 -10.02
N VAL A 180 -2.38 -2.64 -10.03
CA VAL A 180 -1.69 -2.21 -11.25
C VAL A 180 -0.27 -2.74 -11.26
N ASN A 181 0.21 -3.19 -12.42
CA ASN A 181 1.62 -3.51 -12.63
C ASN A 181 2.30 -2.32 -13.31
N ASP A 182 3.00 -1.52 -12.52
CA ASP A 182 3.70 -0.31 -12.96
C ASP A 182 5.24 -0.48 -12.98
N HIS A 183 5.71 -1.72 -12.89
CA HIS A 183 7.11 -1.97 -13.19
C HIS A 183 7.45 -1.50 -14.60
N LEU A 184 8.60 -0.83 -14.77
CA LEU A 184 9.07 -0.46 -16.10
C LEU A 184 9.25 -1.70 -16.98
N VAL A 185 9.00 -1.59 -18.27
CA VAL A 185 9.12 -2.71 -19.23
C VAL A 185 10.51 -3.35 -19.25
N THR A 186 11.54 -2.62 -18.84
CA THR A 186 12.91 -3.09 -18.69
C THR A 186 13.17 -3.81 -17.36
N CYS A 187 12.30 -3.62 -16.36
CA CYS A 187 12.41 -4.24 -15.05
C CYS A 187 12.15 -5.74 -15.13
N PHE A 188 12.93 -6.55 -14.43
CA PHE A 188 12.75 -8.01 -14.40
C PHE A 188 11.39 -8.42 -13.85
N ARG A 189 10.81 -7.63 -12.93
CA ARG A 189 9.48 -7.90 -12.35
C ARG A 189 8.34 -7.70 -13.33
N TYR A 190 8.48 -6.81 -14.32
CA TYR A 190 7.44 -6.53 -15.31
C TYR A 190 6.89 -7.79 -15.96
N LYS A 191 7.80 -8.61 -16.52
CA LYS A 191 7.41 -9.87 -17.18
C LYS A 191 6.93 -10.93 -16.20
N ALA A 192 7.54 -10.99 -15.01
CA ALA A 192 7.21 -11.96 -13.98
C ALA A 192 5.77 -11.80 -13.42
N LEU A 193 5.23 -10.57 -13.48
CA LEU A 193 3.88 -10.24 -12.98
C LEU A 193 2.83 -10.06 -14.09
N ARG A 194 3.20 -10.14 -15.36
CA ARG A 194 2.29 -9.89 -16.49
C ARG A 194 1.20 -10.95 -16.67
N GLY A 195 1.33 -12.10 -16.10
CA GLY A 195 0.39 -13.24 -16.29
C GLY A 195 -0.23 -13.76 -15.00
N LYS A 196 -0.14 -12.98 -13.94
CA LYS A 196 -0.72 -13.35 -12.64
C LYS A 196 -2.08 -12.72 -12.43
#